data_fd938ff356b7c7840acc56107098512a
#
_entry.id   fd938ff356b7c7840acc56107098512a
#
_cell.length_a   1.000
_cell.length_b   1.000
_cell.length_c   1.000
_cell.angle_alpha   90.00
_cell.angle_beta   90.00
_cell.angle_gamma   90.00
#
_symmetry.space_group_name_H-M   'P 1'
#
loop_
_entity.id
_entity.type
_entity.pdbx_description
1 polymer ?
#
loop_
_entity_poly.entity_id
_entity_poly.type
_entity_poly.pdbx_seq_one_letter_code
_entity_poly.pdbx_strand_id
1 'polypeptide(L)'
;MSEPASTAGPILELEDVHTYYGAIHALKGISLTVNEGEVVTLIGANGAGKSTTLRSINGLNHPRNGKITFRGRDITNAAPHGIVKDGIAQSPEGRRLFPRMSVLENLEMGAFQRTDKANFQEDLDRVYHLFPRLAERKQQKAGTMSGGEQQMVAMGRALMARPKLLLLDEPSMGLAPIFVEKIFEIIAEINSQGTPILLVEQNALMALDAASRGYVMETGTIALEGPAKELRQNEQVRKAYLGED
;
A
#
# COMPACT_ATOMS: atom_id res chain seq x y z
N MET A 1 21.79 -11.77 19.91
CA MET A 1 22.61 -10.78 19.22
C MET A 1 21.65 -9.88 18.48
N SER A 2 21.41 -8.67 18.97
CA SER A 2 20.54 -7.67 18.36
C SER A 2 21.23 -7.11 17.13
N GLU A 3 20.58 -7.21 15.96
CA GLU A 3 21.04 -6.52 14.75
C GLU A 3 21.13 -5.01 15.00
N PRO A 4 22.15 -4.33 14.47
CA PRO A 4 22.25 -2.89 14.59
C PRO A 4 21.10 -2.22 13.85
N ALA A 5 20.35 -1.37 14.54
CA ALA A 5 19.35 -0.50 13.93
C ALA A 5 20.00 0.30 12.79
N SER A 6 19.40 0.23 11.60
CA SER A 6 19.79 1.02 10.44
C SER A 6 19.85 2.50 10.83
N THR A 7 20.98 3.17 10.62
CA THR A 7 21.20 4.60 10.90
C THR A 7 20.51 5.53 9.88
N ALA A 8 19.78 4.99 8.90
CA ALA A 8 18.95 5.74 7.96
C ALA A 8 17.57 5.99 8.60
N GLY A 9 17.10 7.24 8.59
CA GLY A 9 15.73 7.59 9.03
C GLY A 9 14.66 6.85 8.21
N PRO A 10 13.37 7.03 8.57
CA PRO A 10 12.28 6.36 7.88
C PRO A 10 12.23 6.74 6.40
N ILE A 11 11.82 5.78 5.53
CA ILE A 11 11.62 6.06 4.11
C ILE A 11 10.40 6.96 3.87
N LEU A 12 9.35 6.79 4.69
CA LEU A 12 8.16 7.64 4.72
C LEU A 12 7.90 8.10 6.16
N GLU A 13 7.60 9.38 6.31
CA GLU A 13 7.25 9.97 7.60
C GLU A 13 6.10 10.97 7.43
N LEU A 14 5.07 10.82 8.23
CA LEU A 14 3.99 11.76 8.42
C LEU A 14 4.12 12.37 9.82
N GLU A 15 4.11 13.69 9.92
CA GLU A 15 4.21 14.45 11.17
C GLU A 15 3.00 15.36 11.32
N ASP A 16 2.16 15.11 12.32
CA ASP A 16 0.98 15.92 12.68
C ASP A 16 0.11 16.33 11.47
N VAL A 17 -0.22 15.35 10.61
CA VAL A 17 -0.90 15.59 9.34
C VAL A 17 -2.39 15.82 9.54
N HIS A 18 -2.87 17.00 9.12
CA HIS A 18 -4.27 17.42 9.15
C HIS A 18 -4.83 17.60 7.75
N THR A 19 -5.76 16.74 7.34
CA THR A 19 -6.35 16.77 6.00
C THR A 19 -7.86 16.99 6.07
N TYR A 20 -8.39 17.78 5.14
CA TYR A 20 -9.79 18.19 5.10
C TYR A 20 -10.44 17.95 3.76
N TYR A 21 -11.74 17.63 3.77
CA TYR A 21 -12.65 17.70 2.63
C TYR A 21 -13.66 18.82 2.87
N GLY A 22 -13.40 20.00 2.31
CA GLY A 22 -14.19 21.20 2.64
C GLY A 22 -14.08 21.54 4.14
N ALA A 23 -15.20 21.44 4.87
CA ALA A 23 -15.26 21.64 6.32
C ALA A 23 -15.01 20.37 7.14
N ILE A 24 -14.99 19.19 6.51
CA ILE A 24 -14.82 17.91 7.21
C ILE A 24 -13.35 17.69 7.50
N HIS A 25 -12.99 17.61 8.79
CA HIS A 25 -11.64 17.29 9.27
C HIS A 25 -11.44 15.76 9.25
N ALA A 26 -10.87 15.25 8.17
CA ALA A 26 -10.75 13.82 7.91
C ALA A 26 -9.52 13.20 8.58
N LEU A 27 -8.37 13.89 8.59
CA LEU A 27 -7.18 13.49 9.36
C LEU A 27 -6.90 14.57 10.39
N LYS A 28 -6.70 14.17 11.65
CA LYS A 28 -6.70 15.06 12.82
C LYS A 28 -5.37 15.00 13.57
N GLY A 29 -4.27 15.28 12.85
CA GLY A 29 -2.92 15.25 13.43
C GLY A 29 -2.34 13.84 13.49
N ILE A 30 -2.41 13.08 12.38
CA ILE A 30 -1.83 11.75 12.34
C ILE A 30 -0.32 11.82 12.13
N SER A 31 0.40 10.95 12.86
CA SER A 31 1.83 10.71 12.68
C SER A 31 2.06 9.23 12.46
N LEU A 32 2.85 8.87 11.46
CA LEU A 32 3.26 7.49 11.20
C LEU A 32 4.58 7.46 10.41
N THR A 33 5.28 6.35 10.52
CA THR A 33 6.52 6.11 9.78
C THR A 33 6.53 4.75 9.11
N VAL A 34 7.26 4.64 7.99
CA VAL A 34 7.62 3.38 7.36
C VAL A 34 9.13 3.37 7.18
N ASN A 35 9.80 2.29 7.59
CA ASN A 35 11.25 2.14 7.41
C ASN A 35 11.57 1.34 6.13
N GLU A 36 12.83 1.37 5.70
CA GLU A 36 13.32 0.52 4.60
C GLU A 36 13.10 -0.97 4.93
N GLY A 37 12.61 -1.73 3.95
CA GLY A 37 12.37 -3.17 4.09
C GLY A 37 11.22 -3.56 5.02
N GLU A 38 10.44 -2.60 5.54
CA GLU A 38 9.37 -2.85 6.51
C GLU A 38 8.01 -3.02 5.82
N VAL A 39 7.18 -3.92 6.36
CA VAL A 39 5.72 -3.90 6.12
C VAL A 39 5.06 -3.25 7.31
N VAL A 40 4.45 -2.10 7.08
CA VAL A 40 3.63 -1.38 8.08
C VAL A 40 2.17 -1.49 7.68
N THR A 41 1.30 -1.83 8.63
CA THR A 41 -0.14 -1.82 8.35
C THR A 41 -0.86 -0.67 9.04
N LEU A 42 -1.85 -0.10 8.34
CA LEU A 42 -2.81 0.88 8.87
C LEU A 42 -4.19 0.23 8.85
N ILE A 43 -4.67 -0.18 10.01
CA ILE A 43 -5.98 -0.83 10.19
C ILE A 43 -6.99 0.14 10.81
N GLY A 44 -8.27 -0.12 10.58
CA GLY A 44 -9.36 0.70 11.11
C GLY A 44 -10.67 0.46 10.37
N ALA A 45 -11.77 0.86 10.97
CA ALA A 45 -13.09 0.76 10.36
C ALA A 45 -13.23 1.61 9.08
N ASN A 46 -14.30 1.38 8.32
CA ASN A 46 -14.64 2.23 7.18
C ASN A 46 -14.91 3.66 7.66
N GLY A 47 -14.30 4.64 6.95
CA GLY A 47 -14.37 6.05 7.34
C GLY A 47 -13.37 6.46 8.41
N ALA A 48 -12.52 5.58 8.93
CA ALA A 48 -11.49 5.94 9.91
C ALA A 48 -10.44 6.95 9.39
N GLY A 49 -10.27 7.06 8.06
CA GLY A 49 -9.31 7.96 7.43
C GLY A 49 -8.19 7.26 6.64
N LYS A 50 -8.20 5.93 6.59
CA LYS A 50 -7.15 5.11 5.92
C LYS A 50 -6.87 5.55 4.47
N SER A 51 -7.88 5.54 3.60
CA SER A 51 -7.71 5.96 2.20
C SER A 51 -7.39 7.46 2.07
N THR A 52 -7.83 8.31 3.03
CA THR A 52 -7.44 9.72 3.10
C THR A 52 -5.95 9.86 3.36
N THR A 53 -5.38 9.02 4.24
CA THR A 53 -3.94 8.98 4.50
C THR A 53 -3.17 8.67 3.22
N LEU A 54 -3.56 7.62 2.47
CA LEU A 54 -2.93 7.29 1.19
C LEU A 54 -3.09 8.41 0.15
N ARG A 55 -4.27 9.06 0.10
CA ARG A 55 -4.50 10.21 -0.79
C ARG A 55 -3.61 11.40 -0.44
N SER A 56 -3.36 11.63 0.86
CA SER A 56 -2.46 12.70 1.29
C SER A 56 -1.00 12.38 0.90
N ILE A 57 -0.54 11.15 1.10
CA ILE A 57 0.79 10.69 0.68
C ILE A 57 0.97 10.84 -0.83
N ASN A 58 -0.06 10.52 -1.63
CA ASN A 58 -0.01 10.60 -3.10
C ASN A 58 -0.25 12.02 -3.67
N GLY A 59 -0.39 13.05 -2.81
CA GLY A 59 -0.64 14.43 -3.25
C GLY A 59 -2.00 14.64 -3.94
N LEU A 60 -2.95 13.71 -3.76
CA LEU A 60 -4.32 13.83 -4.27
C LEU A 60 -5.19 14.69 -3.34
N ASN A 61 -4.79 14.84 -2.10
CA ASN A 61 -5.44 15.71 -1.12
C ASN A 61 -4.37 16.27 -0.18
N HIS A 62 -3.98 17.53 -0.40
CA HIS A 62 -2.90 18.15 0.38
C HIS A 62 -3.35 18.45 1.81
N PRO A 63 -2.51 18.13 2.83
CA PRO A 63 -2.74 18.52 4.20
C PRO A 63 -2.79 20.06 4.36
N ARG A 64 -3.60 20.56 5.29
CA ARG A 64 -3.57 21.97 5.68
C ARG A 64 -2.47 22.28 6.69
N ASN A 65 -2.15 21.29 7.55
CA ASN A 65 -1.09 21.37 8.54
C ASN A 65 -0.36 20.03 8.61
N GLY A 66 0.83 20.03 9.18
CA GLY A 66 1.69 18.87 9.28
C GLY A 66 2.62 18.75 8.07
N LYS A 67 3.38 17.68 8.04
CA LYS A 67 4.40 17.44 7.04
C LYS A 67 4.41 15.99 6.59
N ILE A 68 4.69 15.76 5.31
CA ILE A 68 4.91 14.43 4.74
C ILE A 68 6.30 14.42 4.10
N THR A 69 7.16 13.54 4.58
CA THR A 69 8.53 13.40 4.09
C THR A 69 8.71 12.02 3.47
N PHE A 70 9.28 11.97 2.28
CA PHE A 70 9.67 10.72 1.60
C PHE A 70 11.15 10.75 1.27
N ARG A 71 11.91 9.78 1.78
CA ARG A 71 13.37 9.68 1.64
C ARG A 71 14.10 10.99 1.99
N GLY A 72 13.68 11.63 3.09
CA GLY A 72 14.24 12.89 3.57
C GLY A 72 13.77 14.14 2.79
N ARG A 73 12.96 14.00 1.74
CA ARG A 73 12.41 15.09 0.95
C ARG A 73 10.97 15.40 1.37
N ASP A 74 10.66 16.67 1.58
CA ASP A 74 9.29 17.13 1.81
C ASP A 74 8.45 16.97 0.53
N ILE A 75 7.37 16.18 0.63
CA ILE A 75 6.40 15.93 -0.44
C ILE A 75 4.99 16.44 -0.12
N THR A 76 4.83 17.19 0.98
CA THR A 76 3.52 17.64 1.51
C THR A 76 2.64 18.28 0.44
N ASN A 77 3.23 19.12 -0.42
CA ASN A 77 2.54 19.82 -1.50
C ASN A 77 3.00 19.36 -2.89
N ALA A 78 3.63 18.20 -3.00
CA ALA A 78 4.11 17.68 -4.27
C ALA A 78 2.94 17.21 -5.15
N ALA A 79 3.06 17.45 -6.45
CA ALA A 79 2.07 16.97 -7.42
C ALA A 79 2.12 15.44 -7.55
N PRO A 80 0.98 14.75 -7.76
CA PRO A 80 0.91 13.28 -7.82
C PRO A 80 1.92 12.64 -8.79
N HIS A 81 2.10 13.21 -9.97
CA HIS A 81 3.05 12.69 -10.95
C HIS A 81 4.51 12.78 -10.50
N GLY A 82 4.85 13.78 -9.68
CA GLY A 82 6.17 13.92 -9.06
C GLY A 82 6.40 12.84 -8.01
N ILE A 83 5.40 12.56 -7.18
CA ILE A 83 5.46 11.53 -6.13
C ILE A 83 5.67 10.14 -6.75
N VAL A 84 4.96 9.82 -7.84
CA VAL A 84 5.19 8.56 -8.58
C VAL A 84 6.60 8.51 -9.15
N LYS A 85 7.12 9.60 -9.71
CA LYS A 85 8.48 9.70 -10.24
C LYS A 85 9.55 9.55 -9.14
N ASP A 86 9.27 10.02 -7.93
CA ASP A 86 10.17 9.87 -6.77
C ASP A 86 10.21 8.42 -6.25
N GLY A 87 9.21 7.57 -6.62
CA GLY A 87 9.20 6.14 -6.37
C GLY A 87 8.10 5.63 -5.43
N ILE A 88 7.05 6.39 -5.19
CA ILE A 88 5.85 5.88 -4.52
C ILE A 88 4.88 5.37 -5.57
N ALA A 89 4.49 4.07 -5.49
CA ALA A 89 3.44 3.52 -6.32
C ALA A 89 2.31 2.96 -5.47
N GLN A 90 1.08 3.01 -6.00
CA GLN A 90 -0.10 2.51 -5.29
C GLN A 90 -0.87 1.48 -6.13
N SER A 91 -1.29 0.39 -5.47
CA SER A 91 -2.43 -0.42 -5.90
C SER A 91 -3.68 0.10 -5.19
N PRO A 92 -4.56 0.83 -5.88
CA PRO A 92 -5.70 1.50 -5.24
C PRO A 92 -6.84 0.53 -4.95
N GLU A 93 -7.69 0.89 -4.00
CA GLU A 93 -8.98 0.25 -3.75
C GLU A 93 -9.81 0.15 -5.04
N GLY A 94 -10.52 -0.98 -5.21
CA GLY A 94 -11.34 -1.24 -6.39
C GLY A 94 -10.56 -1.48 -7.68
N ARG A 95 -9.26 -1.83 -7.56
CA ARG A 95 -8.36 -2.28 -8.63
C ARG A 95 -8.03 -1.20 -9.67
N ARG A 96 -8.97 -0.35 -10.07
CA ARG A 96 -8.84 0.77 -11.02
C ARG A 96 -8.05 0.40 -12.29
N LEU A 97 -8.41 -0.73 -12.90
CA LEU A 97 -7.82 -1.19 -14.16
C LEU A 97 -8.35 -0.42 -15.37
N PHE A 98 -7.64 -0.55 -16.48
CA PHE A 98 -8.13 -0.19 -17.80
C PHE A 98 -8.84 -1.44 -18.40
N PRO A 99 -10.17 -1.58 -18.27
CA PRO A 99 -10.84 -2.87 -18.51
C PRO A 99 -10.83 -3.30 -19.98
N ARG A 100 -10.69 -2.35 -20.91
CA ARG A 100 -10.62 -2.62 -22.36
C ARG A 100 -9.22 -2.97 -22.84
N MET A 101 -8.19 -2.66 -22.05
CA MET A 101 -6.81 -2.99 -22.33
C MET A 101 -6.52 -4.44 -21.88
N SER A 102 -5.54 -5.07 -22.53
CA SER A 102 -5.04 -6.38 -22.12
C SER A 102 -4.32 -6.32 -20.75
N VAL A 103 -4.03 -7.49 -20.19
CA VAL A 103 -3.18 -7.60 -19.00
C VAL A 103 -1.83 -6.93 -19.23
N LEU A 104 -1.16 -7.27 -20.33
CA LEU A 104 0.15 -6.71 -20.69
C LEU A 104 0.09 -5.18 -20.79
N GLU A 105 -0.87 -4.62 -21.53
CA GLU A 105 -1.03 -3.17 -21.66
C GLU A 105 -1.29 -2.48 -20.30
N ASN A 106 -2.06 -3.11 -19.39
CA ASN A 106 -2.22 -2.60 -18.03
C ASN A 106 -0.88 -2.58 -17.26
N LEU A 107 -0.05 -3.61 -17.41
CA LEU A 107 1.27 -3.66 -16.79
C LEU A 107 2.21 -2.58 -17.38
N GLU A 108 2.21 -2.42 -18.70
CA GLU A 108 2.98 -1.37 -19.40
C GLU A 108 2.63 0.04 -18.90
N MET A 109 1.35 0.30 -18.63
CA MET A 109 0.91 1.57 -18.04
C MET A 109 1.54 1.85 -16.68
N GLY A 110 1.89 0.81 -15.90
CA GLY A 110 2.62 0.96 -14.64
C GLY A 110 4.03 1.53 -14.82
N ALA A 111 4.67 1.22 -15.94
CA ALA A 111 6.01 1.70 -16.30
C ALA A 111 6.01 3.02 -17.08
N PHE A 112 4.85 3.65 -17.31
CA PHE A 112 4.69 4.78 -18.23
C PHE A 112 5.63 5.97 -17.93
N GLN A 113 5.88 6.27 -16.67
CA GLN A 113 6.74 7.40 -16.27
C GLN A 113 8.23 7.06 -16.24
N ARG A 114 8.61 5.80 -16.46
CA ARG A 114 10.00 5.35 -16.37
C ARG A 114 10.78 5.72 -17.61
N THR A 115 12.04 6.06 -17.40
CA THR A 115 13.01 6.36 -18.48
C THR A 115 13.97 5.19 -18.74
N ASP A 116 14.06 4.23 -17.81
CA ASP A 116 14.97 3.07 -17.85
C ASP A 116 14.35 1.88 -18.61
N LYS A 117 14.09 2.06 -19.90
CA LYS A 117 13.47 1.02 -20.75
C LYS A 117 14.24 -0.30 -20.80
N ALA A 118 15.53 -0.27 -20.52
CA ALA A 118 16.39 -1.46 -20.53
C ALA A 118 15.96 -2.53 -19.51
N ASN A 119 15.39 -2.11 -18.39
CA ASN A 119 14.97 -3.00 -17.29
C ASN A 119 13.50 -3.40 -17.34
N PHE A 120 12.76 -2.97 -18.37
CA PHE A 120 11.31 -3.24 -18.46
C PHE A 120 11.01 -4.76 -18.50
N GLN A 121 11.77 -5.51 -19.29
CA GLN A 121 11.55 -6.96 -19.41
C GLN A 121 11.84 -7.70 -18.12
N GLU A 122 12.90 -7.32 -17.40
CA GLU A 122 13.24 -7.88 -16.09
C GLU A 122 12.10 -7.69 -15.07
N ASP A 123 11.52 -6.49 -15.03
CA ASP A 123 10.38 -6.21 -14.14
C ASP A 123 9.12 -6.95 -14.56
N LEU A 124 8.88 -7.08 -15.85
CA LEU A 124 7.76 -7.84 -16.36
C LEU A 124 7.90 -9.33 -16.00
N ASP A 125 9.09 -9.90 -16.15
CA ASP A 125 9.39 -11.28 -15.77
C ASP A 125 9.23 -11.48 -14.25
N ARG A 126 9.68 -10.51 -13.43
CA ARG A 126 9.43 -10.50 -11.99
C ARG A 126 7.93 -10.49 -11.67
N VAL A 127 7.14 -9.65 -12.33
CA VAL A 127 5.68 -9.61 -12.15
C VAL A 127 5.05 -10.94 -12.57
N TYR A 128 5.49 -11.55 -13.66
CA TYR A 128 4.99 -12.85 -14.09
C TYR A 128 5.40 -14.00 -13.16
N HIS A 129 6.56 -13.89 -12.50
CA HIS A 129 6.96 -14.83 -11.46
C HIS A 129 6.04 -14.75 -10.22
N LEU A 130 5.75 -13.54 -9.75
CA LEU A 130 4.81 -13.30 -8.63
C LEU A 130 3.36 -13.69 -8.99
N PHE A 131 2.98 -13.49 -10.25
CA PHE A 131 1.61 -13.68 -10.74
C PHE A 131 1.59 -14.54 -12.02
N PRO A 132 1.86 -15.87 -11.95
CA PRO A 132 1.97 -16.71 -13.16
C PRO A 132 0.74 -16.68 -14.06
N ARG A 133 -0.47 -16.52 -13.47
CA ARG A 133 -1.72 -16.39 -14.21
C ARG A 133 -1.74 -15.20 -15.16
N LEU A 134 -1.02 -14.12 -14.84
CA LEU A 134 -0.93 -12.96 -15.72
C LEU A 134 -0.10 -13.25 -16.98
N ALA A 135 0.95 -14.07 -16.86
CA ALA A 135 1.74 -14.52 -18.00
C ALA A 135 0.92 -15.36 -18.98
N GLU A 136 0.12 -16.31 -18.44
CA GLU A 136 -0.75 -17.17 -19.23
C GLU A 136 -1.82 -16.37 -20.01
N ARG A 137 -2.24 -15.24 -19.48
CA ARG A 137 -3.37 -14.43 -19.95
C ARG A 137 -2.98 -13.03 -20.43
N LYS A 138 -1.71 -12.84 -20.78
CA LYS A 138 -1.15 -11.50 -21.10
C LYS A 138 -1.92 -10.73 -22.17
N GLN A 139 -2.54 -11.42 -23.12
CA GLN A 139 -3.35 -10.80 -24.19
C GLN A 139 -4.85 -10.69 -23.85
N GLN A 140 -5.29 -11.27 -22.74
CA GLN A 140 -6.69 -11.20 -22.33
C GLN A 140 -7.05 -9.78 -21.85
N LYS A 141 -8.25 -9.28 -22.17
CA LYS A 141 -8.75 -8.00 -21.65
C LYS A 141 -8.93 -8.08 -20.13
N ALA A 142 -8.33 -7.16 -19.40
CA ALA A 142 -8.33 -7.17 -17.95
C ALA A 142 -9.74 -7.14 -17.34
N GLY A 143 -10.70 -6.47 -17.99
CA GLY A 143 -12.08 -6.42 -17.53
C GLY A 143 -12.83 -7.76 -17.60
N THR A 144 -12.31 -8.78 -18.30
CA THR A 144 -12.92 -10.12 -18.41
C THR A 144 -12.35 -11.14 -17.44
N MET A 145 -11.37 -10.73 -16.61
CA MET A 145 -10.74 -11.58 -15.61
C MET A 145 -11.57 -11.68 -14.33
N SER A 146 -11.31 -12.73 -13.54
CA SER A 146 -11.91 -12.85 -12.20
C SER A 146 -11.45 -11.71 -11.26
N GLY A 147 -12.19 -11.49 -10.17
CA GLY A 147 -11.83 -10.43 -9.21
C GLY A 147 -10.43 -10.57 -8.63
N GLY A 148 -10.00 -11.79 -8.30
CA GLY A 148 -8.65 -12.05 -7.80
C GLY A 148 -7.57 -11.80 -8.85
N GLU A 149 -7.79 -12.22 -10.10
CA GLU A 149 -6.85 -11.96 -11.19
C GLU A 149 -6.76 -10.46 -11.51
N GLN A 150 -7.88 -9.73 -11.46
CA GLN A 150 -7.87 -8.27 -11.60
C GLN A 150 -7.06 -7.58 -10.50
N GLN A 151 -7.12 -8.09 -9.25
CA GLN A 151 -6.29 -7.59 -8.15
C GLN A 151 -4.80 -7.84 -8.41
N MET A 152 -4.45 -9.02 -8.93
CA MET A 152 -3.07 -9.33 -9.35
C MET A 152 -2.59 -8.36 -10.45
N VAL A 153 -3.43 -8.02 -11.44
CA VAL A 153 -3.09 -7.00 -12.46
C VAL A 153 -2.85 -5.64 -11.83
N ALA A 154 -3.69 -5.20 -10.86
CA ALA A 154 -3.52 -3.91 -10.19
C ALA A 154 -2.20 -3.84 -9.41
N MET A 155 -1.87 -4.89 -8.66
CA MET A 155 -0.60 -4.99 -7.93
C MET A 155 0.60 -5.09 -8.88
N GLY A 156 0.52 -5.94 -9.90
CA GLY A 156 1.56 -6.05 -10.93
C GLY A 156 1.82 -4.72 -11.63
N ARG A 157 0.77 -3.97 -11.98
CA ARG A 157 0.90 -2.61 -12.53
C ARG A 157 1.64 -1.66 -11.60
N ALA A 158 1.36 -1.70 -10.29
CA ALA A 158 2.07 -0.88 -9.33
C ALA A 158 3.57 -1.29 -9.23
N LEU A 159 3.88 -2.57 -9.29
CA LEU A 159 5.25 -3.09 -9.27
C LEU A 159 6.06 -2.71 -10.51
N MET A 160 5.42 -2.59 -11.69
CA MET A 160 6.07 -2.12 -12.91
C MET A 160 6.64 -0.70 -12.81
N ALA A 161 6.20 0.10 -11.84
CA ALA A 161 6.79 1.40 -11.53
C ALA A 161 8.18 1.29 -10.85
N ARG A 162 8.67 0.11 -10.48
CA ARG A 162 9.86 -0.10 -9.62
C ARG A 162 9.81 0.73 -8.34
N PRO A 163 8.76 0.55 -7.52
CA PRO A 163 8.53 1.42 -6.37
C PRO A 163 9.65 1.30 -5.34
N LYS A 164 10.00 2.43 -4.72
CA LYS A 164 10.79 2.52 -3.49
C LYS A 164 9.90 2.36 -2.26
N LEU A 165 8.60 2.62 -2.40
CA LEU A 165 7.55 2.36 -1.42
C LEU A 165 6.28 1.95 -2.17
N LEU A 166 5.72 0.82 -1.79
CA LEU A 166 4.46 0.32 -2.33
C LEU A 166 3.32 0.59 -1.35
N LEU A 167 2.30 1.29 -1.81
CA LEU A 167 1.06 1.52 -1.07
C LEU A 167 0.00 0.54 -1.56
N LEU A 168 -0.59 -0.22 -0.64
CA LEU A 168 -1.67 -1.17 -0.94
C LEU A 168 -2.94 -0.75 -0.20
N ASP A 169 -4.01 -0.50 -0.95
CA ASP A 169 -5.29 0.01 -0.44
C ASP A 169 -6.34 -1.11 -0.52
N GLU A 170 -6.59 -1.77 0.60
CA GLU A 170 -7.52 -2.88 0.79
C GLU A 170 -7.40 -3.97 -0.30
N PRO A 171 -6.19 -4.54 -0.50
CA PRO A 171 -5.93 -5.48 -1.59
C PRO A 171 -6.73 -6.79 -1.47
N SER A 172 -7.20 -7.14 -0.28
CA SER A 172 -7.98 -8.37 -0.04
C SER A 172 -9.49 -8.18 -0.22
N MET A 173 -9.98 -6.93 -0.35
CA MET A 173 -11.40 -6.63 -0.31
C MET A 173 -12.17 -7.29 -1.47
N GLY A 174 -13.28 -7.99 -1.12
CA GLY A 174 -14.17 -8.63 -2.08
C GLY A 174 -13.56 -9.81 -2.84
N LEU A 175 -12.52 -10.43 -2.29
CA LEU A 175 -11.91 -11.65 -2.82
C LEU A 175 -12.42 -12.90 -2.08
N ALA A 176 -12.41 -14.04 -2.77
CA ALA A 176 -12.63 -15.33 -2.12
C ALA A 176 -11.43 -15.67 -1.21
N PRO A 177 -11.64 -16.43 -0.11
CA PRO A 177 -10.59 -16.70 0.89
C PRO A 177 -9.26 -17.19 0.31
N ILE A 178 -9.29 -18.09 -0.65
CA ILE A 178 -8.09 -18.62 -1.31
C ILE A 178 -7.26 -17.54 -2.03
N PHE A 179 -7.92 -16.51 -2.57
CA PHE A 179 -7.22 -15.37 -3.18
C PHE A 179 -6.70 -14.40 -2.14
N VAL A 180 -7.38 -14.26 -0.99
CA VAL A 180 -6.91 -13.45 0.13
C VAL A 180 -5.57 -13.99 0.61
N GLU A 181 -5.49 -15.28 0.95
CA GLU A 181 -4.26 -15.94 1.38
C GLU A 181 -3.13 -15.73 0.35
N LYS A 182 -3.44 -15.95 -0.94
CA LYS A 182 -2.47 -15.76 -2.01
C LYS A 182 -1.95 -14.33 -2.13
N ILE A 183 -2.80 -13.32 -1.94
CA ILE A 183 -2.38 -11.91 -1.96
C ILE A 183 -1.42 -11.62 -0.80
N PHE A 184 -1.69 -12.13 0.39
CA PHE A 184 -0.80 -11.92 1.55
C PHE A 184 0.54 -12.66 1.41
N GLU A 185 0.56 -13.86 0.83
CA GLU A 185 1.82 -14.54 0.46
C GLU A 185 2.65 -13.68 -0.50
N ILE A 186 2.01 -13.10 -1.52
CA ILE A 186 2.67 -12.23 -2.50
C ILE A 186 3.17 -10.93 -1.85
N ILE A 187 2.42 -10.34 -0.92
CA ILE A 187 2.87 -9.17 -0.14
C ILE A 187 4.16 -9.49 0.62
N ALA A 188 4.21 -10.65 1.29
CA ALA A 188 5.42 -11.10 1.98
C ALA A 188 6.59 -11.32 1.02
N GLU A 189 6.34 -11.90 -0.16
CA GLU A 189 7.35 -12.12 -1.18
C GLU A 189 7.90 -10.80 -1.76
N ILE A 190 7.03 -9.84 -2.08
CA ILE A 190 7.43 -8.49 -2.53
C ILE A 190 8.33 -7.81 -1.49
N ASN A 191 7.96 -7.90 -0.22
CA ASN A 191 8.75 -7.31 0.86
C ASN A 191 10.09 -8.02 1.05
N SER A 192 10.14 -9.36 0.97
CA SER A 192 11.38 -10.14 1.07
C SER A 192 12.40 -9.78 -0.01
N GLN A 193 11.93 -9.28 -1.15
CA GLN A 193 12.76 -8.73 -2.24
C GLN A 193 13.21 -7.28 -1.98
N GLY A 194 12.94 -6.73 -0.77
CA GLY A 194 13.41 -5.43 -0.31
C GLY A 194 12.48 -4.24 -0.60
N THR A 195 11.24 -4.46 -1.07
CA THR A 195 10.28 -3.36 -1.28
C THR A 195 9.52 -3.07 0.01
N PRO A 196 9.66 -1.88 0.64
CA PRO A 196 8.86 -1.46 1.79
C PRO A 196 7.39 -1.30 1.39
N ILE A 197 6.48 -1.63 2.32
CA ILE A 197 5.04 -1.62 2.03
C ILE A 197 4.28 -0.88 3.14
N LEU A 198 3.41 0.04 2.76
CA LEU A 198 2.32 0.53 3.61
C LEU A 198 1.03 -0.14 3.16
N LEU A 199 0.53 -1.04 4.00
CA LEU A 199 -0.66 -1.84 3.77
C LEU A 199 -1.84 -1.23 4.52
N VAL A 200 -2.85 -0.78 3.80
CA VAL A 200 -4.14 -0.37 4.37
C VAL A 200 -5.10 -1.53 4.22
N GLU A 201 -5.71 -1.98 5.32
CA GLU A 201 -6.62 -3.11 5.32
C GLU A 201 -7.75 -2.95 6.34
N GLN A 202 -8.89 -3.57 6.03
CA GLN A 202 -9.99 -3.77 6.96
C GLN A 202 -9.87 -5.13 7.67
N ASN A 203 -9.30 -6.14 7.00
CA ASN A 203 -9.02 -7.44 7.60
C ASN A 203 -7.79 -7.33 8.52
N ALA A 204 -8.03 -6.88 9.76
CA ALA A 204 -6.98 -6.59 10.72
C ALA A 204 -6.12 -7.81 11.06
N LEU A 205 -6.72 -9.01 11.14
CA LEU A 205 -6.00 -10.24 11.46
C LEU A 205 -4.91 -10.52 10.42
N MET A 206 -5.29 -10.58 9.14
CA MET A 206 -4.37 -10.87 8.06
C MET A 206 -3.32 -9.75 7.90
N ALA A 207 -3.74 -8.49 8.08
CA ALA A 207 -2.86 -7.34 7.98
C ALA A 207 -1.77 -7.35 9.07
N LEU A 208 -2.14 -7.65 10.32
CA LEU A 208 -1.21 -7.75 11.44
C LEU A 208 -0.28 -8.96 11.32
N ASP A 209 -0.77 -10.08 10.73
CA ASP A 209 0.06 -11.26 10.49
C ASP A 209 1.15 -11.01 9.42
N ALA A 210 0.85 -10.16 8.43
CA ALA A 210 1.79 -9.82 7.35
C ALA A 210 2.74 -8.68 7.70
N ALA A 211 2.45 -7.87 8.72
CA ALA A 211 3.19 -6.68 9.07
C ALA A 211 4.18 -6.88 10.23
N SER A 212 5.23 -6.07 10.27
CA SER A 212 6.15 -5.94 11.41
C SER A 212 5.62 -4.97 12.46
N ARG A 213 5.02 -3.86 12.02
CA ARG A 213 4.37 -2.83 12.85
C ARG A 213 3.01 -2.47 12.30
N GLY A 214 2.17 -1.90 13.18
CA GLY A 214 0.86 -1.43 12.77
C GLY A 214 0.44 -0.15 13.49
N TYR A 215 -0.51 0.51 12.87
CA TYR A 215 -1.25 1.65 13.39
C TYR A 215 -2.74 1.33 13.34
N VAL A 216 -3.44 1.59 14.45
CA VAL A 216 -4.91 1.47 14.53
C VAL A 216 -5.49 2.86 14.40
N MET A 217 -6.33 3.06 13.39
CA MET A 217 -6.90 4.36 13.06
C MET A 217 -8.38 4.42 13.44
N GLU A 218 -8.76 5.43 14.19
CA GLU A 218 -10.14 5.69 14.58
C GLU A 218 -10.51 7.17 14.34
N THR A 219 -11.56 7.40 13.58
CA THR A 219 -12.16 8.73 13.36
C THR A 219 -11.14 9.83 13.03
N GLY A 220 -10.15 9.51 12.23
CA GLY A 220 -9.12 10.43 11.73
C GLY A 220 -7.91 10.62 12.65
N THR A 221 -7.75 9.81 13.70
CA THR A 221 -6.61 9.81 14.62
C THR A 221 -5.95 8.43 14.69
N ILE A 222 -4.69 8.36 15.11
CA ILE A 222 -4.05 7.11 15.50
C ILE A 222 -4.43 6.82 16.96
N ALA A 223 -5.17 5.74 17.19
CA ALA A 223 -5.59 5.30 18.52
C ALA A 223 -4.53 4.43 19.20
N LEU A 224 -3.88 3.56 18.44
CA LEU A 224 -2.83 2.66 18.94
C LEU A 224 -1.75 2.51 17.85
N GLU A 225 -0.51 2.28 18.29
CA GLU A 225 0.61 1.94 17.44
C GLU A 225 1.55 0.97 18.14
N GLY A 226 2.30 0.17 17.39
CA GLY A 226 3.29 -0.72 17.96
C GLY A 226 3.65 -1.91 17.07
N PRO A 227 4.45 -2.85 17.60
CA PRO A 227 4.72 -4.13 16.94
C PRO A 227 3.43 -4.87 16.62
N ALA A 228 3.31 -5.39 15.39
CA ALA A 228 2.08 -6.05 14.95
C ALA A 228 1.66 -7.22 15.87
N LYS A 229 2.64 -7.97 16.39
CA LYS A 229 2.39 -9.06 17.35
C LYS A 229 1.74 -8.58 18.65
N GLU A 230 2.12 -7.40 19.15
CA GLU A 230 1.55 -6.81 20.36
C GLU A 230 0.14 -6.28 20.09
N LEU A 231 -0.06 -5.59 18.96
CA LEU A 231 -1.39 -5.11 18.55
C LEU A 231 -2.36 -6.27 18.36
N ARG A 232 -1.93 -7.40 17.81
CA ARG A 232 -2.76 -8.60 17.66
C ARG A 232 -3.23 -9.18 19.00
N GLN A 233 -2.45 -9.00 20.08
CA GLN A 233 -2.78 -9.47 21.43
C GLN A 233 -3.54 -8.42 22.25
N ASN A 234 -3.60 -7.18 21.77
CA ASN A 234 -4.25 -6.09 22.47
C ASN A 234 -5.77 -6.31 22.54
N GLU A 235 -6.34 -6.23 23.74
CA GLU A 235 -7.76 -6.51 24.01
C GLU A 235 -8.71 -5.59 23.21
N GLN A 236 -8.38 -4.32 23.07
CA GLN A 236 -9.18 -3.37 22.30
C GLN A 236 -9.19 -3.70 20.81
N VAL A 237 -8.02 -4.09 20.26
CA VAL A 237 -7.90 -4.50 18.85
C VAL A 237 -8.67 -5.80 18.61
N ARG A 238 -8.57 -6.78 19.54
CA ARG A 238 -9.27 -8.06 19.44
C ARG A 238 -10.79 -7.87 19.42
N LYS A 239 -11.32 -7.09 20.36
CA LYS A 239 -12.77 -6.81 20.43
C LYS A 239 -13.27 -5.98 19.23
N ALA A 240 -12.52 -4.95 18.82
CA ALA A 240 -12.99 -4.04 17.77
C ALA A 240 -12.82 -4.60 16.35
N TYR A 241 -11.79 -5.40 16.10
CA TYR A 241 -11.37 -5.75 14.74
C TYR A 241 -11.15 -7.24 14.48
N LEU A 242 -10.97 -8.10 15.51
CA LEU A 242 -10.72 -9.53 15.32
C LEU A 242 -11.94 -10.41 15.62
N GLY A 243 -13.06 -9.83 16.07
CA GLY A 243 -14.31 -10.54 16.32
C GLY A 243 -14.25 -11.48 17.55
N GLU A 244 -13.36 -11.20 18.48
CA GLU A 244 -13.21 -11.97 19.72
C GLU A 244 -13.86 -11.18 20.86
N ASP A 245 -14.85 -11.79 21.55
CA ASP A 245 -15.55 -11.24 22.73
C ASP A 245 -14.66 -11.30 24.00
#